data_d92767a397989cb87753398423125c82
#
_entry.id   d92767a397989cb87753398423125c82
#
_cell.length_a   1.000
_cell.length_b   1.000
_cell.length_c   1.000
_cell.angle_alpha   90.00
_cell.angle_beta   90.00
_cell.angle_gamma   90.00
#
_symmetry.space_group_name_H-M   'P 1'
#
loop_
_entity.id
_entity.type
_entity.pdbx_description
1 polymer ?
#
loop_
_entity_poly.entity_id
_entity_poly.type
_entity_poly.pdbx_seq_one_letter_code
_entity_poly.pdbx_strand_id
1 'polypeptide(L)'
;AYEPFDSLPAENLASLCHQIEVSYFQKESQILEHGASIDALYMIRSGSVEIFRRTGELYNRLEPGDVFGQMGILLNGHVRYPARALEDTLIYRIPSKFFLEICDLVGEFGDYFEVNEHSTLQQVIQAQDDENDMMSVRVRDILQTGPAYLGVDATVGECAKKMTEQNVPAIVV
;
A
#
# COMPACT_ATOMS: atom_id res chain seq x y z
N ALA A 1 -18.25 7.02 -11.54
CA ALA A 1 -17.29 6.47 -10.59
C ALA A 1 -15.90 6.84 -11.09
N TYR A 2 -14.92 6.83 -10.22
CA TYR A 2 -13.51 7.07 -10.54
C TYR A 2 -12.78 5.73 -10.49
N GLU A 3 -11.73 5.56 -11.30
CA GLU A 3 -10.83 4.43 -11.17
C GLU A 3 -10.23 4.37 -9.74
N PRO A 4 -10.09 3.16 -9.16
CA PRO A 4 -10.49 1.85 -9.67
C PRO A 4 -11.93 1.43 -9.30
N PHE A 5 -12.70 2.29 -8.66
CA PHE A 5 -14.05 1.97 -8.13
C PHE A 5 -15.12 1.75 -9.21
N ASP A 6 -14.87 2.15 -10.43
CA ASP A 6 -15.76 1.91 -11.59
C ASP A 6 -15.71 0.44 -12.09
N SER A 7 -14.64 -0.30 -11.74
CA SER A 7 -14.54 -1.74 -12.01
C SER A 7 -15.36 -2.61 -11.04
N LEU A 8 -15.83 -2.02 -9.93
CA LEU A 8 -16.56 -2.77 -8.90
C LEU A 8 -17.99 -3.13 -9.34
N PRO A 9 -18.44 -4.37 -9.11
CA PRO A 9 -19.85 -4.75 -9.24
C PRO A 9 -20.75 -3.84 -8.40
N ALA A 10 -21.96 -3.56 -8.90
CA ALA A 10 -22.91 -2.65 -8.24
C ALA A 10 -23.21 -3.02 -6.78
N GLU A 11 -23.24 -4.31 -6.46
CA GLU A 11 -23.44 -4.81 -5.09
C GLU A 11 -22.30 -4.45 -4.15
N ASN A 12 -21.04 -4.60 -4.62
CA ASN A 12 -19.85 -4.25 -3.87
C ASN A 12 -19.77 -2.72 -3.68
N LEU A 13 -20.11 -1.96 -4.72
CA LEU A 13 -20.14 -0.50 -4.65
C LEU A 13 -21.20 -0.01 -3.66
N ALA A 14 -22.39 -0.62 -3.64
CA ALA A 14 -23.43 -0.30 -2.67
C ALA A 14 -22.97 -0.60 -1.24
N SER A 15 -22.35 -1.76 -1.01
CA SER A 15 -21.80 -2.14 0.29
C SER A 15 -20.70 -1.16 0.73
N LEU A 16 -19.83 -0.76 -0.19
CA LEU A 16 -18.80 0.25 0.04
C LEU A 16 -19.40 1.57 0.51
N CYS A 17 -20.45 2.06 -0.16
CA CYS A 17 -21.09 3.32 0.20
C CYS A 17 -21.64 3.36 1.65
N HIS A 18 -22.00 2.21 2.21
CA HIS A 18 -22.45 2.10 3.60
C HIS A 18 -21.32 2.10 4.62
N GLN A 19 -20.07 1.85 4.19
CA GLN A 19 -18.91 1.78 5.07
C GLN A 19 -18.04 3.05 5.01
N ILE A 20 -18.32 3.94 4.04
CA ILE A 20 -17.54 5.17 3.86
C ILE A 20 -17.88 6.16 4.97
N GLU A 21 -16.83 6.69 5.58
CA GLU A 21 -16.91 7.87 6.43
C GLU A 21 -16.46 9.10 5.64
N VAL A 22 -17.14 10.23 5.85
CA VAL A 22 -16.74 11.50 5.25
C VAL A 22 -16.01 12.35 6.27
N SER A 23 -14.80 12.78 5.94
CA SER A 23 -13.98 13.65 6.78
C SER A 23 -13.67 14.96 6.06
N TYR A 24 -13.71 16.05 6.80
CA TYR A 24 -13.33 17.38 6.34
C TYR A 24 -11.99 17.78 6.94
N PHE A 25 -11.12 18.29 6.11
CA PHE A 25 -9.80 18.81 6.50
C PHE A 25 -9.66 20.25 6.02
N GLN A 26 -9.33 21.14 6.95
CA GLN A 26 -9.03 22.52 6.61
C GLN A 26 -7.74 22.61 5.81
N LYS A 27 -7.63 23.65 5.00
CA LYS A 27 -6.39 23.98 4.31
C LYS A 27 -5.18 23.93 5.26
N GLU A 28 -4.08 23.34 4.78
CA GLU A 28 -2.80 23.16 5.49
C GLU A 28 -2.85 22.22 6.70
N SER A 29 -3.99 21.59 6.99
CA SER A 29 -4.03 20.61 8.07
C SER A 29 -3.39 19.27 7.65
N GLN A 30 -2.73 18.64 8.63
CA GLN A 30 -2.14 17.31 8.44
C GLN A 30 -3.25 16.26 8.39
N ILE A 31 -3.22 15.41 7.35
CA ILE A 31 -4.16 14.30 7.17
C ILE A 31 -3.54 13.00 7.65
N LEU A 32 -2.31 12.74 7.24
CA LEU A 32 -1.53 11.58 7.63
C LEU A 32 -0.13 11.98 8.09
N GLU A 33 0.29 11.46 9.24
CA GLU A 33 1.65 11.66 9.78
C GLU A 33 2.51 10.43 9.52
N HIS A 34 3.77 10.63 9.16
CA HIS A 34 4.71 9.54 8.94
C HIS A 34 4.82 8.62 10.16
N GLY A 35 4.72 7.31 9.94
CA GLY A 35 4.85 6.29 10.97
C GLY A 35 3.59 6.11 11.84
N ALA A 36 2.56 6.95 11.71
CA ALA A 36 1.28 6.73 12.38
C ALA A 36 0.61 5.44 11.85
N SER A 37 -0.21 4.79 12.67
CA SER A 37 -1.04 3.67 12.20
C SER A 37 -2.06 4.15 11.19
N ILE A 38 -2.32 3.33 10.17
CA ILE A 38 -3.32 3.62 9.15
C ILE A 38 -4.42 2.56 9.19
N ASP A 39 -5.66 3.00 9.28
CA ASP A 39 -6.85 2.18 9.43
C ASP A 39 -7.86 2.32 8.28
N ALA A 40 -7.56 3.19 7.31
CA ALA A 40 -8.44 3.46 6.18
C ALA A 40 -7.66 3.81 4.91
N LEU A 41 -8.26 3.49 3.77
CA LEU A 41 -7.90 4.08 2.47
C LEU A 41 -8.59 5.43 2.35
N TYR A 42 -7.92 6.40 1.77
CA TYR A 42 -8.39 7.76 1.61
C TYR A 42 -8.64 8.07 0.13
N MET A 43 -9.83 8.62 -0.20
CA MET A 43 -10.17 9.07 -1.55
C MET A 43 -10.62 10.53 -1.50
N ILE A 44 -10.05 11.37 -2.34
CA ILE A 44 -10.40 12.80 -2.39
C ILE A 44 -11.74 12.96 -3.09
N ARG A 45 -12.72 13.56 -2.40
CA ARG A 45 -14.01 13.92 -2.98
C ARG A 45 -14.00 15.32 -3.58
N SER A 46 -13.37 16.27 -2.88
CA SER A 46 -13.15 17.65 -3.34
C SER A 46 -11.97 18.26 -2.61
N GLY A 47 -11.36 19.26 -3.19
CA GLY A 47 -10.10 19.85 -2.70
C GLY A 47 -8.90 19.13 -3.29
N SER A 48 -7.72 19.34 -2.70
CA SER A 48 -6.46 18.75 -3.14
C SER A 48 -5.54 18.43 -1.96
N VAL A 49 -4.69 17.43 -2.13
CA VAL A 49 -3.80 16.89 -1.10
C VAL A 49 -2.36 16.86 -1.61
N GLU A 50 -1.44 17.30 -0.79
CA GLU A 50 0.00 17.15 -1.02
C GLU A 50 0.53 15.95 -0.26
N ILE A 51 1.27 15.10 -0.96
CA ILE A 51 2.00 13.96 -0.41
C ILE A 51 3.48 14.33 -0.33
N PHE A 52 4.10 14.03 0.79
CA PHE A 52 5.50 14.39 1.03
C PHE A 52 6.36 13.14 1.21
N ARG A 53 7.64 13.25 0.87
CA ARG A 53 8.67 12.30 1.29
C ARG A 53 8.97 12.49 2.78
N ARG A 54 9.61 11.49 3.38
CA ARG A 54 10.10 11.59 4.76
C ARG A 54 11.05 12.77 4.98
N THR A 55 11.79 13.17 3.93
CA THR A 55 12.67 14.34 3.90
C THR A 55 11.93 15.68 3.99
N GLY A 56 10.61 15.68 3.84
CA GLY A 56 9.78 16.89 3.76
C GLY A 56 9.64 17.45 2.34
N GLU A 57 10.24 16.79 1.34
CA GLU A 57 10.08 17.18 -0.06
C GLU A 57 8.71 16.80 -0.58
N LEU A 58 8.13 17.65 -1.43
CA LEU A 58 6.89 17.35 -2.12
C LEU A 58 7.10 16.16 -3.09
N TYR A 59 6.35 15.08 -2.87
CA TYR A 59 6.40 13.89 -3.70
C TYR A 59 5.34 13.94 -4.81
N ASN A 60 4.10 14.25 -4.45
CA ASN A 60 2.99 14.31 -5.40
C ASN A 60 1.89 15.25 -4.92
N ARG A 61 1.04 15.69 -5.87
CA ARG A 61 -0.22 16.37 -5.61
C ARG A 61 -1.36 15.54 -6.13
N LEU A 62 -2.38 15.37 -5.32
CA LEU A 62 -3.54 14.56 -5.60
C LEU A 62 -4.77 15.44 -5.73
N GLU A 63 -5.65 15.07 -6.67
CA GLU A 63 -6.86 15.79 -7.06
C GLU A 63 -8.13 14.96 -6.76
N PRO A 64 -9.33 15.52 -6.93
CA PRO A 64 -10.57 14.77 -6.72
C PRO A 64 -10.64 13.50 -7.58
N GLY A 65 -10.88 12.38 -6.92
CA GLY A 65 -10.89 11.04 -7.50
C GLY A 65 -9.64 10.22 -7.16
N ASP A 66 -8.52 10.87 -6.83
CA ASP A 66 -7.31 10.16 -6.44
C ASP A 66 -7.46 9.49 -5.07
N VAL A 67 -6.70 8.40 -4.90
CA VAL A 67 -6.63 7.64 -3.66
C VAL A 67 -5.23 7.66 -3.07
N PHE A 68 -5.14 7.58 -1.73
CA PHE A 68 -3.86 7.50 -1.02
C PHE A 68 -3.99 6.72 0.29
N GLY A 69 -2.85 6.33 0.85
CA GLY A 69 -2.79 5.53 2.07
C GLY A 69 -2.70 4.03 1.83
N GLN A 70 -2.93 3.54 0.60
CA GLN A 70 -2.89 2.12 0.25
C GLN A 70 -1.55 1.46 0.59
N MET A 71 -0.42 2.16 0.34
CA MET A 71 0.92 1.64 0.65
C MET A 71 1.07 1.28 2.14
N GLY A 72 0.54 2.11 3.02
CA GLY A 72 0.59 1.84 4.45
C GLY A 72 -0.25 0.63 4.84
N ILE A 73 -1.44 0.47 4.26
CA ILE A 73 -2.34 -0.66 4.54
C ILE A 73 -1.74 -1.97 4.06
N LEU A 74 -1.24 -2.00 2.82
CA LEU A 74 -0.76 -3.22 2.16
C LEU A 74 0.60 -3.70 2.70
N LEU A 75 1.46 -2.80 3.18
CA LEU A 75 2.81 -3.17 3.63
C LEU A 75 2.87 -3.52 5.12
N ASN A 76 2.59 -2.57 6.01
CA ASN A 76 2.88 -2.75 7.44
C ASN A 76 1.87 -2.09 8.39
N GLY A 77 0.78 -1.53 7.88
CA GLY A 77 -0.24 -0.84 8.67
C GLY A 77 0.19 0.55 9.18
N HIS A 78 1.25 1.15 8.61
CA HIS A 78 1.77 2.45 9.01
C HIS A 78 1.90 3.38 7.81
N VAL A 79 1.66 4.66 8.06
CA VAL A 79 1.80 5.73 7.06
C VAL A 79 3.25 5.84 6.61
N ARG A 80 3.48 5.65 5.32
CA ARG A 80 4.79 5.81 4.71
C ARG A 80 5.05 7.26 4.27
N TYR A 81 4.08 7.85 3.62
CA TYR A 81 4.16 9.20 3.09
C TYR A 81 3.19 10.12 3.81
N PRO A 82 3.68 11.19 4.50
CA PRO A 82 2.82 12.18 5.11
C PRO A 82 1.93 12.86 4.06
N ALA A 83 0.70 13.16 4.45
CA ALA A 83 -0.27 13.83 3.60
C ALA A 83 -0.83 15.08 4.27
N ARG A 84 -0.95 16.19 3.51
CA ARG A 84 -1.46 17.47 3.98
C ARG A 84 -2.50 18.02 3.02
N ALA A 85 -3.56 18.60 3.53
CA ALA A 85 -4.55 19.31 2.72
C ALA A 85 -3.94 20.59 2.13
N LEU A 86 -3.94 20.74 0.81
CA LEU A 86 -3.47 21.96 0.14
C LEU A 86 -4.54 23.06 0.20
N GLU A 87 -5.80 22.67 0.26
CA GLU A 87 -6.98 23.53 0.40
C GLU A 87 -8.02 22.82 1.26
N ASP A 88 -9.16 23.45 1.49
CA ASP A 88 -10.27 22.81 2.20
C ASP A 88 -10.73 21.56 1.45
N THR A 89 -10.61 20.39 2.09
CA THR A 89 -10.68 19.09 1.42
C THR A 89 -11.71 18.19 2.10
N LEU A 90 -12.57 17.58 1.31
CA LEU A 90 -13.45 16.48 1.71
C LEU A 90 -12.86 15.15 1.24
N ILE A 91 -12.79 14.21 2.16
CA ILE A 91 -12.19 12.89 1.93
C ILE A 91 -13.16 11.80 2.33
N TYR A 92 -13.29 10.78 1.50
CA TYR A 92 -13.91 9.52 1.83
C TYR A 92 -12.87 8.60 2.48
N ARG A 93 -13.16 8.14 3.69
CA ARG A 93 -12.36 7.15 4.40
C ARG A 93 -13.03 5.80 4.25
N ILE A 94 -12.32 4.86 3.66
CA ILE A 94 -12.74 3.47 3.46
C ILE A 94 -11.98 2.61 4.46
N PRO A 95 -12.64 1.94 5.42
CA PRO A 95 -11.95 1.11 6.40
C PRO A 95 -11.03 0.09 5.75
N SER A 96 -9.80 -0.03 6.26
CA SER A 96 -8.75 -0.90 5.70
C SER A 96 -9.20 -2.35 5.56
N LYS A 97 -9.94 -2.86 6.54
CA LYS A 97 -10.51 -4.20 6.49
C LYS A 97 -11.40 -4.40 5.27
N PHE A 98 -12.30 -3.45 5.00
CA PHE A 98 -13.21 -3.52 3.88
C PHE A 98 -12.49 -3.35 2.53
N PHE A 99 -11.48 -2.48 2.49
CA PHE A 99 -10.62 -2.33 1.32
C PHE A 99 -9.90 -3.66 0.96
N LEU A 100 -9.31 -4.32 1.94
CA LEU A 100 -8.65 -5.62 1.74
C LEU A 100 -9.62 -6.71 1.30
N GLU A 101 -10.82 -6.77 1.92
CA GLU A 101 -11.87 -7.71 1.51
C GLU A 101 -12.27 -7.51 0.02
N ILE A 102 -12.38 -6.27 -0.45
CA ILE A 102 -12.70 -6.00 -1.87
C ILE A 102 -11.53 -6.39 -2.77
N CYS A 103 -10.29 -6.10 -2.40
CA CYS A 103 -9.11 -6.53 -3.17
C CYS A 103 -9.10 -8.06 -3.37
N ASP A 104 -9.44 -8.82 -2.33
CA ASP A 104 -9.50 -10.28 -2.38
C ASP A 104 -10.67 -10.80 -3.24
N LEU A 105 -11.82 -10.11 -3.21
CA LEU A 105 -13.03 -10.51 -3.91
C LEU A 105 -13.04 -10.13 -5.39
N VAL A 106 -12.45 -9.00 -5.74
CA VAL A 106 -12.43 -8.43 -7.10
C VAL A 106 -10.98 -8.28 -7.55
N GLY A 107 -10.47 -9.30 -8.23
CA GLY A 107 -9.05 -9.36 -8.63
C GLY A 107 -8.60 -8.13 -9.42
N GLU A 108 -9.40 -7.64 -10.38
CA GLU A 108 -9.06 -6.43 -11.15
C GLU A 108 -8.90 -5.19 -10.27
N PHE A 109 -9.66 -5.09 -9.19
CA PHE A 109 -9.52 -4.01 -8.20
C PHE A 109 -8.24 -4.16 -7.39
N GLY A 110 -7.91 -5.38 -6.95
CA GLY A 110 -6.65 -5.68 -6.26
C GLY A 110 -5.44 -5.43 -7.15
N ASP A 111 -5.47 -5.94 -8.38
CA ASP A 111 -4.40 -5.79 -9.37
C ASP A 111 -4.06 -4.33 -9.66
N TYR A 112 -5.06 -3.43 -9.65
CA TYR A 112 -4.83 -1.99 -9.82
C TYR A 112 -3.85 -1.43 -8.78
N PHE A 113 -4.01 -1.84 -7.53
CA PHE A 113 -3.13 -1.39 -6.45
C PHE A 113 -1.78 -2.10 -6.47
N GLU A 114 -1.72 -3.38 -6.81
CA GLU A 114 -0.46 -4.13 -6.95
C GLU A 114 0.40 -3.61 -8.10
N VAL A 115 -0.19 -3.34 -9.27
CA VAL A 115 0.54 -2.78 -10.42
C VAL A 115 1.10 -1.40 -10.10
N ASN A 116 0.33 -0.55 -9.43
CA ASN A 116 0.82 0.75 -8.99
C ASN A 116 1.94 0.63 -7.96
N GLU A 117 1.92 -0.39 -7.10
CA GLU A 117 3.02 -0.65 -6.16
C GLU A 117 4.30 -1.11 -6.86
N HIS A 118 4.21 -2.03 -7.81
CA HIS A 118 5.38 -2.49 -8.57
C HIS A 118 6.02 -1.36 -9.37
N SER A 119 5.22 -0.48 -9.97
CA SER A 119 5.74 0.71 -10.66
C SER A 119 6.37 1.72 -9.70
N THR A 120 5.79 1.89 -8.53
CA THR A 120 6.31 2.78 -7.48
C THR A 120 7.58 2.20 -6.84
N LEU A 121 7.65 0.88 -6.59
CA LEU A 121 8.86 0.21 -6.12
C LEU A 121 10.00 0.30 -7.13
N GLN A 122 9.72 0.16 -8.43
CA GLN A 122 10.73 0.36 -9.48
C GLN A 122 11.21 1.82 -9.55
N GLN A 123 10.32 2.79 -9.37
CA GLN A 123 10.69 4.21 -9.27
C GLN A 123 11.49 4.52 -8.01
N VAL A 124 11.17 3.89 -6.88
CA VAL A 124 11.92 4.02 -5.61
C VAL A 124 13.31 3.41 -5.72
N ILE A 125 13.46 2.28 -6.41
CA ILE A 125 14.77 1.65 -6.67
C ILE A 125 15.61 2.52 -7.62
N GLN A 126 14.98 3.24 -8.56
CA GLN A 126 15.66 4.15 -9.49
C GLN A 126 15.96 5.53 -8.89
N ALA A 127 15.19 5.98 -7.89
CA ALA A 127 15.47 7.20 -7.14
C ALA A 127 16.47 6.87 -6.03
N GLN A 128 17.75 7.05 -6.28
CA GLN A 128 18.87 6.82 -5.34
C GLN A 128 18.81 7.64 -4.04
N ASP A 129 17.73 8.38 -3.78
CA ASP A 129 17.58 9.22 -2.61
C ASP A 129 16.90 8.54 -1.40
N ASP A 130 16.38 7.31 -1.54
CA ASP A 130 15.73 6.58 -0.45
C ASP A 130 16.61 5.51 0.24
N GLU A 131 17.94 5.62 0.15
CA GLU A 131 18.88 4.72 0.87
C GLU A 131 18.57 4.60 2.37
N ASN A 132 17.99 5.65 2.98
CA ASN A 132 17.65 5.63 4.40
C ASN A 132 16.34 4.87 4.71
N ASP A 133 15.40 4.76 3.81
CA ASP A 133 14.14 4.05 4.05
C ASP A 133 14.32 2.53 3.99
N MET A 134 15.19 2.04 3.08
CA MET A 134 15.57 0.62 3.04
C MET A 134 16.36 0.20 4.29
N MET A 135 17.13 1.11 4.91
CA MET A 135 17.88 0.84 6.14
C MET A 135 16.98 0.69 7.38
N SER A 136 15.76 1.21 7.36
CA SER A 136 14.81 1.12 8.46
C SER A 136 13.89 -0.12 8.40
N VAL A 137 13.72 -0.71 7.22
CA VAL A 137 12.90 -1.91 7.02
C VAL A 137 13.70 -3.13 7.46
N ARG A 138 13.19 -3.83 8.47
CA ARG A 138 13.85 -5.06 8.94
C ARG A 138 13.59 -6.19 7.94
N VAL A 139 14.62 -6.99 7.67
CA VAL A 139 14.53 -8.15 6.77
C VAL A 139 13.34 -9.07 7.13
N ARG A 140 13.02 -9.22 8.43
CA ARG A 140 11.87 -10.00 8.89
C ARG A 140 10.52 -9.46 8.43
N ASP A 141 10.42 -8.16 8.15
CA ASP A 141 9.18 -7.48 7.76
C ASP A 141 8.91 -7.63 6.25
N ILE A 142 9.96 -8.02 5.49
CA ILE A 142 9.91 -8.29 4.04
C ILE A 142 9.73 -9.80 3.78
N LEU A 143 10.19 -10.65 4.71
CA LEU A 143 10.10 -12.09 4.57
C LEU A 143 8.67 -12.56 4.85
N GLN A 144 7.90 -12.80 3.80
CA GLN A 144 6.55 -13.39 3.89
C GLN A 144 6.57 -14.84 4.38
N THR A 145 7.69 -15.54 4.16
CA THR A 145 7.94 -16.90 4.65
C THR A 145 9.35 -16.97 5.22
N GLY A 146 9.52 -17.68 6.35
CA GLY A 146 10.84 -17.92 6.91
C GLY A 146 11.75 -18.62 5.89
N PRO A 147 13.06 -18.36 5.91
CA PRO A 147 14.00 -18.98 4.98
C PRO A 147 13.95 -20.51 5.14
N ALA A 148 13.91 -21.20 4.00
CA ALA A 148 14.01 -22.66 3.98
C ALA A 148 15.46 -23.07 4.21
N TYR A 149 15.71 -23.96 5.16
CA TYR A 149 17.04 -24.49 5.50
C TYR A 149 17.15 -25.96 5.14
N LEU A 150 18.32 -26.36 4.66
CA LEU A 150 18.76 -27.76 4.56
C LEU A 150 20.14 -27.91 5.16
N GLY A 151 20.47 -29.12 5.60
CA GLY A 151 21.83 -29.42 6.06
C GLY A 151 22.80 -29.50 4.91
N VAL A 152 24.08 -29.24 5.17
CA VAL A 152 25.18 -29.29 4.18
C VAL A 152 25.31 -30.62 3.46
N ASP A 153 24.81 -31.71 4.02
CA ASP A 153 24.85 -33.08 3.46
C ASP A 153 23.62 -33.37 2.57
N ALA A 154 22.70 -32.42 2.41
CA ALA A 154 21.50 -32.62 1.59
C ALA A 154 21.85 -32.65 0.09
N THR A 155 21.16 -33.50 -0.63
CA THR A 155 21.32 -33.62 -2.07
C THR A 155 20.62 -32.51 -2.84
N VAL A 156 21.08 -32.23 -4.07
CA VAL A 156 20.41 -31.26 -4.97
C VAL A 156 18.94 -31.62 -5.22
N GLY A 157 18.61 -32.93 -5.26
CA GLY A 157 17.24 -33.41 -5.41
C GLY A 157 16.35 -33.04 -4.22
N GLU A 158 16.86 -33.14 -3.01
CA GLU A 158 16.15 -32.74 -1.79
C GLU A 158 15.97 -31.22 -1.74
N CYS A 159 16.97 -30.45 -2.20
CA CYS A 159 16.85 -29.02 -2.35
C CYS A 159 15.73 -28.64 -3.30
N ALA A 160 15.71 -29.21 -4.50
CA ALA A 160 14.69 -28.93 -5.50
C ALA A 160 13.27 -29.29 -5.03
N LYS A 161 13.12 -30.44 -4.35
CA LYS A 161 11.85 -30.87 -3.77
C LYS A 161 11.34 -29.88 -2.73
N LYS A 162 12.21 -29.46 -1.80
CA LYS A 162 11.84 -28.51 -0.74
C LYS A 162 11.51 -27.13 -1.27
N MET A 163 12.23 -26.65 -2.30
CA MET A 163 11.92 -25.40 -2.99
C MET A 163 10.51 -25.43 -3.60
N THR A 164 10.15 -26.55 -4.21
CA THR A 164 8.82 -26.74 -4.83
C THR A 164 7.72 -26.86 -3.76
N GLU A 165 7.97 -27.61 -2.68
CA GLU A 165 6.97 -27.81 -1.60
C GLU A 165 6.68 -26.51 -0.83
N GLN A 166 7.69 -25.66 -0.65
CA GLN A 166 7.55 -24.42 0.11
C GLN A 166 7.39 -23.18 -0.78
N ASN A 167 7.36 -23.37 -2.09
CA ASN A 167 7.26 -22.30 -3.09
C ASN A 167 8.30 -21.17 -2.86
N VAL A 168 9.55 -21.55 -2.59
CA VAL A 168 10.63 -20.60 -2.33
C VAL A 168 11.68 -20.66 -3.46
N PRO A 169 12.23 -19.51 -3.89
CA PRO A 169 13.20 -19.43 -4.98
C PRO A 169 14.63 -19.83 -4.57
N ALA A 170 14.90 -19.96 -3.26
CA ALA A 170 16.22 -20.27 -2.73
C ALA A 170 16.13 -21.03 -1.40
N ILE A 171 17.16 -21.82 -1.11
CA ILE A 171 17.37 -22.52 0.16
C ILE A 171 18.72 -22.10 0.74
N VAL A 172 18.77 -21.94 2.05
CA VAL A 172 20.00 -21.71 2.80
C VAL A 172 20.56 -23.06 3.26
N VAL A 173 21.84 -23.30 3.00
CA VAL A 173 22.57 -24.49 3.41
C VAL A 173 23.55 -24.14 4.52
#